data_f2822e20871354773bce2d6434cea47b
#
_entry.id   f2822e20871354773bce2d6434cea47b
#
_cell.length_a   1.000
_cell.length_b   1.000
_cell.length_c   1.000
_cell.angle_alpha   90.00
_cell.angle_beta   90.00
_cell.angle_gamma   90.00
#
_symmetry.space_group_name_H-M   'P 1'
#
loop_
_entity.id
_entity.type
_entity.pdbx_description
1 polymer ?
#
loop_
_entity_poly.entity_id
_entity_poly.type
_entity_poly.pdbx_seq_one_letter_code
_entity_poly.pdbx_strand_id
1 'polypeptide(L)'
;STVSCNVVSGRYPAQTYQNKGIYSRFNNECYFGCNFTDSTRTGVFFSGSNSGTKFRGNEIKRHNIGLVLDSSAVIDTQAHAGNIWTSIYTSGYGAWNDNWFPTANLFKSLFLVDTTLGLTYTPIIPIVGFGGIPDDNGWFKHHTSDNTFRCDEYLLCYDNPAERGGGSMELKEAIAADSIISSAFVPESKMIAQMDLFKELKEDSVLRSSKTVFENFVSDKENQPIGYLYKVKAKLKELGVYSQPQTTVILTADSLIKVYLDEIRALDSIAATDSTVDNLHTRELLMSNIQLETSTKENIINQVGSSDVSKINQAANFNSLVLANGLPDENMKVINHINFIYLLYGKDTLNAYYSQIFSVAEQCPLTGGKAVYVARALMSLSNDTLTYEDNCTQNVNYRIQGEQETDFIFKFDIDVIPFPAFIYTDVVLYVRF
;
A
#
# COMPACT_ATOMS: atom_id res chain seq x y z
N SER A 1 10.59 -14.22 3.41
CA SER A 1 9.96 -13.07 2.73
C SER A 1 10.20 -11.78 3.49
N THR A 2 10.29 -10.65 2.77
CA THR A 2 10.51 -9.33 3.37
C THR A 2 9.39 -8.37 2.98
N VAL A 3 8.80 -7.70 3.99
CA VAL A 3 7.82 -6.62 3.84
C VAL A 3 8.39 -5.42 4.58
N SER A 4 8.97 -4.46 3.87
CA SER A 4 9.64 -3.33 4.50
C SER A 4 9.37 -2.01 3.79
N CYS A 5 9.45 -0.91 4.56
CA CYS A 5 9.35 0.45 4.06
C CYS A 5 8.04 0.78 3.31
N ASN A 6 6.95 0.10 3.66
CA ASN A 6 5.65 0.40 3.09
C ASN A 6 4.95 1.49 3.91
N VAL A 7 4.26 2.39 3.22
CA VAL A 7 3.35 3.36 3.82
C VAL A 7 1.94 2.96 3.45
N VAL A 8 1.14 2.58 4.46
CA VAL A 8 -0.25 2.18 4.28
C VAL A 8 -1.13 3.13 5.06
N SER A 9 -1.94 3.91 4.38
CA SER A 9 -2.85 4.86 5.00
C SER A 9 -4.29 4.55 4.62
N GLY A 10 -5.13 4.43 5.64
CA GLY A 10 -6.58 4.34 5.49
C GLY A 10 -7.25 5.70 5.67
N ARG A 11 -8.57 5.69 5.82
CA ARG A 11 -9.37 6.89 6.05
C ARG A 11 -9.77 6.99 7.52
N TYR A 12 -9.40 8.05 8.18
CA TYR A 12 -9.81 8.30 9.56
C TYR A 12 -11.21 8.98 9.60
N PRO A 13 -12.10 8.64 10.56
CA PRO A 13 -11.98 7.58 11.56
C PRO A 13 -12.23 6.18 10.97
N ALA A 14 -11.41 5.23 11.40
CA ALA A 14 -11.35 3.85 10.88
C ALA A 14 -12.53 2.94 11.29
N GLN A 15 -13.70 3.46 11.56
CA GLN A 15 -14.74 2.75 12.34
C GLN A 15 -15.59 1.73 11.57
N THR A 16 -15.72 1.80 10.25
CA THR A 16 -16.77 1.05 9.54
C THR A 16 -16.27 -0.10 8.66
N TYR A 17 -15.02 -0.16 8.31
CA TYR A 17 -14.50 -1.14 7.36
C TYR A 17 -13.55 -2.14 8.01
N GLN A 18 -13.62 -3.40 7.59
CA GLN A 18 -12.72 -4.46 8.08
C GLN A 18 -11.34 -4.43 7.39
N ASN A 19 -10.84 -3.23 7.06
CA ASN A 19 -9.55 -3.09 6.41
C ASN A 19 -8.40 -3.30 7.38
N LYS A 20 -7.34 -3.92 6.86
CA LYS A 20 -6.08 -4.18 7.54
C LYS A 20 -4.98 -3.45 6.79
N GLY A 21 -4.09 -2.78 7.51
CA GLY A 21 -2.94 -2.12 6.91
C GLY A 21 -1.98 -3.14 6.31
N ILE A 22 -1.51 -4.07 7.14
CA ILE A 22 -0.68 -5.20 6.72
C ILE A 22 -1.34 -6.48 7.22
N TYR A 23 -1.48 -7.48 6.35
CA TYR A 23 -2.01 -8.79 6.69
C TYR A 23 -1.02 -9.89 6.33
N SER A 24 -0.65 -10.72 7.32
CA SER A 24 0.20 -11.87 7.12
C SER A 24 -0.50 -13.14 7.59
N ARG A 25 -0.47 -14.19 6.77
CA ARG A 25 -1.10 -15.47 7.10
C ARG A 25 -0.20 -16.63 6.71
N PHE A 26 0.13 -17.49 7.71
CA PHE A 26 0.97 -18.68 7.53
C PHE A 26 2.34 -18.41 6.88
N ASN A 27 2.96 -17.28 7.21
CA ASN A 27 4.25 -16.87 6.68
C ASN A 27 5.33 -17.03 7.75
N ASN A 28 6.07 -18.12 7.71
CA ASN A 28 7.20 -18.36 8.61
C ASN A 28 8.46 -17.64 8.09
N GLU A 29 9.34 -17.28 9.04
CA GLU A 29 10.66 -16.67 8.77
C GLU A 29 10.59 -15.40 7.92
N CYS A 30 9.57 -14.57 8.15
CA CYS A 30 9.39 -13.31 7.44
C CYS A 30 10.02 -12.14 8.19
N TYR A 31 10.40 -11.12 7.42
CA TYR A 31 10.84 -9.84 7.94
C TYR A 31 9.79 -8.75 7.64
N PHE A 32 9.24 -8.14 8.68
CA PHE A 32 8.36 -6.97 8.61
C PHE A 32 9.06 -5.80 9.27
N GLY A 33 9.66 -4.93 8.48
CA GLY A 33 10.51 -3.88 9.01
C GLY A 33 10.22 -2.50 8.46
N CYS A 34 10.26 -1.50 9.34
CA CYS A 34 10.19 -0.09 8.96
C CYS A 34 8.92 0.26 8.15
N ASN A 35 7.80 -0.41 8.40
CA ASN A 35 6.55 -0.06 7.76
C ASN A 35 5.80 0.99 8.58
N PHE A 36 5.11 1.89 7.89
CA PHE A 36 4.21 2.86 8.49
C PHE A 36 2.77 2.48 8.14
N THR A 37 1.93 2.29 9.17
CA THR A 37 0.50 2.04 8.99
C THR A 37 -0.32 3.09 9.72
N ASP A 38 -1.34 3.66 9.05
CA ASP A 38 -2.14 4.75 9.60
C ASP A 38 -3.62 4.61 9.23
N SER A 39 -4.50 4.89 10.18
CA SER A 39 -5.94 5.09 9.94
C SER A 39 -6.68 3.92 9.26
N THR A 40 -6.25 2.68 9.47
CA THR A 40 -6.98 1.47 9.11
C THR A 40 -7.70 0.89 10.34
N ARG A 41 -8.67 -0.03 10.15
CA ARG A 41 -9.30 -0.71 11.30
C ARG A 41 -8.27 -1.48 12.12
N THR A 42 -7.44 -2.25 11.45
CA THR A 42 -6.30 -2.94 12.08
C THR A 42 -5.02 -2.50 11.39
N GLY A 43 -4.03 -2.03 12.15
CA GLY A 43 -2.75 -1.63 11.60
C GLY A 43 -2.02 -2.80 10.98
N VAL A 44 -1.71 -3.81 11.80
CA VAL A 44 -1.05 -5.04 11.38
C VAL A 44 -1.81 -6.25 11.93
N PHE A 45 -2.03 -7.25 11.09
CA PHE A 45 -2.78 -8.45 11.44
C PHE A 45 -2.00 -9.71 11.06
N PHE A 46 -1.70 -10.56 12.03
CA PHE A 46 -1.12 -11.87 11.82
C PHE A 46 -2.16 -12.96 12.05
N SER A 47 -2.20 -13.95 11.15
CA SER A 47 -3.09 -15.11 11.21
C SER A 47 -2.31 -16.40 10.99
N GLY A 48 -2.60 -17.41 11.79
CA GLY A 48 -1.90 -18.69 11.75
C GLY A 48 -0.42 -18.58 12.15
N SER A 49 0.35 -19.64 11.93
CA SER A 49 1.78 -19.62 12.25
C SER A 49 2.53 -18.62 11.36
N ASN A 50 3.23 -17.71 12.00
CA ASN A 50 4.19 -16.80 11.43
C ASN A 50 5.52 -16.90 12.19
N SER A 51 5.89 -18.11 12.60
CA SER A 51 7.09 -18.39 13.42
C SER A 51 8.37 -17.93 12.73
N GLY A 52 9.33 -17.47 13.52
CA GLY A 52 10.58 -16.89 13.02
C GLY A 52 10.43 -15.51 12.40
N THR A 53 9.23 -14.92 12.46
CA THR A 53 9.00 -13.56 11.96
C THR A 53 9.79 -12.54 12.78
N LYS A 54 10.47 -11.64 12.09
CA LYS A 54 11.11 -10.45 12.65
C LYS A 54 10.21 -9.24 12.37
N PHE A 55 9.57 -8.71 13.40
CA PHE A 55 8.68 -7.55 13.32
C PHE A 55 9.35 -6.36 13.99
N ARG A 56 10.01 -5.46 13.21
CA ARG A 56 10.93 -4.44 13.71
C ARG A 56 10.73 -3.07 13.11
N GLY A 57 10.84 -2.02 13.92
CA GLY A 57 10.85 -0.62 13.46
C GLY A 57 9.56 -0.15 12.80
N ASN A 58 8.46 -0.87 12.96
CA ASN A 58 7.20 -0.47 12.36
C ASN A 58 6.55 0.65 13.18
N GLU A 59 5.99 1.65 12.51
CA GLU A 59 5.17 2.68 13.14
C GLU A 59 3.69 2.41 12.88
N ILE A 60 2.90 2.33 13.95
CA ILE A 60 1.49 1.94 13.96
C ILE A 60 0.69 3.08 14.56
N LYS A 61 -0.17 3.75 13.75
CA LYS A 61 -0.77 5.02 14.10
C LYS A 61 -2.27 5.08 13.81
N ARG A 62 -3.05 5.65 14.73
CA ARG A 62 -4.48 5.99 14.56
C ARG A 62 -5.39 4.85 14.04
N HIS A 63 -5.22 3.65 14.53
CA HIS A 63 -6.06 2.51 14.19
C HIS A 63 -7.23 2.33 15.17
N ASN A 64 -8.19 1.48 14.83
CA ASN A 64 -9.10 0.94 15.82
C ASN A 64 -8.31 -0.02 16.74
N ILE A 65 -7.56 -0.98 16.15
CA ILE A 65 -6.60 -1.82 16.86
C ILE A 65 -5.26 -1.75 16.12
N GLY A 66 -4.16 -1.50 16.83
CA GLY A 66 -2.85 -1.35 16.19
C GLY A 66 -2.30 -2.66 15.63
N LEU A 67 -2.08 -3.64 16.50
CA LEU A 67 -1.57 -4.97 16.15
C LEU A 67 -2.58 -6.03 16.59
N VAL A 68 -2.87 -7.00 15.72
CA VAL A 68 -3.67 -8.18 16.07
C VAL A 68 -2.90 -9.45 15.78
N LEU A 69 -2.84 -10.33 16.78
CA LEU A 69 -2.51 -11.74 16.60
C LEU A 69 -3.82 -12.53 16.76
N ASP A 70 -4.29 -13.20 15.71
CA ASP A 70 -5.51 -14.02 15.81
C ASP A 70 -5.28 -15.28 16.67
N SER A 71 -6.32 -16.04 16.92
CA SER A 71 -6.34 -17.19 17.83
C SER A 71 -5.31 -18.29 17.52
N SER A 72 -4.67 -18.26 16.38
CA SER A 72 -3.65 -19.22 15.94
C SER A 72 -2.30 -18.58 15.62
N ALA A 73 -2.22 -17.25 15.70
CA ALA A 73 -1.03 -16.52 15.27
C ALA A 73 0.13 -16.66 16.26
N VAL A 74 1.30 -16.99 15.74
CA VAL A 74 2.57 -17.04 16.48
C VAL A 74 3.62 -16.31 15.66
N ILE A 75 4.27 -15.30 16.26
CA ILE A 75 5.36 -14.52 15.63
C ILE A 75 6.68 -14.63 16.41
N ASP A 76 6.72 -15.50 17.41
CA ASP A 76 7.84 -15.70 18.34
C ASP A 76 8.26 -14.45 19.13
N THR A 77 9.41 -14.51 19.78
CA THR A 77 9.90 -13.41 20.62
C THR A 77 10.46 -12.27 19.78
N GLN A 78 9.92 -11.08 20.00
CA GLN A 78 10.37 -9.82 19.41
C GLN A 78 11.17 -9.03 20.45
N ALA A 79 12.49 -9.23 20.45
CA ALA A 79 13.37 -8.54 21.41
C ALA A 79 13.83 -7.20 20.80
N HIS A 80 13.65 -6.11 21.55
CA HIS A 80 14.16 -4.77 21.23
C HIS A 80 13.86 -4.33 19.79
N ALA A 81 12.68 -4.70 19.34
CA ALA A 81 12.30 -4.59 17.94
C ALA A 81 12.02 -3.15 17.47
N GLY A 82 11.96 -2.17 18.38
CA GLY A 82 11.80 -0.75 18.03
C GLY A 82 10.50 -0.39 17.33
N ASN A 83 9.45 -1.22 17.44
CA ASN A 83 8.14 -0.86 16.91
C ASN A 83 7.53 0.27 17.73
N ILE A 84 6.86 1.21 17.08
CA ILE A 84 6.34 2.42 17.71
C ILE A 84 4.81 2.45 17.53
N TRP A 85 4.10 2.70 18.64
CA TRP A 85 2.66 2.94 18.67
C TRP A 85 2.40 4.41 18.96
N THR A 86 1.96 5.16 17.95
CA THR A 86 1.71 6.60 18.08
C THR A 86 0.22 6.92 17.96
N SER A 87 -0.25 7.91 18.72
CA SER A 87 -1.63 8.40 18.74
C SER A 87 -2.66 7.54 19.49
N ILE A 88 -3.91 7.99 19.46
CA ILE A 88 -5.07 7.38 20.11
C ILE A 88 -5.66 6.31 19.20
N TYR A 89 -6.02 5.17 19.79
CA TYR A 89 -6.73 4.08 19.12
C TYR A 89 -8.21 4.17 19.45
N THR A 90 -9.10 4.07 18.46
CA THR A 90 -10.53 4.30 18.65
C THR A 90 -11.23 3.26 19.52
N SER A 91 -10.72 2.02 19.54
CA SER A 91 -11.17 0.98 20.49
C SER A 91 -10.41 1.01 21.83
N GLY A 92 -9.35 1.85 21.93
CA GLY A 92 -8.48 1.89 23.09
C GLY A 92 -7.35 0.84 23.09
N TYR A 93 -7.25 -0.01 22.06
CA TYR A 93 -6.28 -1.11 22.04
C TYR A 93 -5.15 -0.87 21.04
N GLY A 94 -3.94 -0.66 21.53
CA GLY A 94 -2.76 -0.60 20.68
C GLY A 94 -2.34 -1.97 20.14
N ALA A 95 -2.61 -3.05 20.89
CA ALA A 95 -2.34 -4.41 20.47
C ALA A 95 -3.33 -5.41 21.07
N TRP A 96 -3.68 -6.45 20.32
CA TRP A 96 -4.62 -7.49 20.72
C TRP A 96 -4.07 -8.86 20.32
N ASN A 97 -3.91 -9.76 21.32
CA ASN A 97 -3.57 -11.16 21.11
C ASN A 97 -4.81 -12.01 21.38
N ASP A 98 -5.43 -12.54 20.35
CA ASP A 98 -6.67 -13.35 20.41
C ASP A 98 -6.39 -14.84 20.65
N ASN A 99 -5.20 -15.21 21.13
CA ASN A 99 -4.89 -16.59 21.52
C ASN A 99 -5.66 -16.98 22.78
N TRP A 100 -6.84 -17.54 22.60
CA TRP A 100 -7.79 -17.92 23.66
C TRP A 100 -7.32 -19.05 24.58
N PHE A 101 -6.43 -19.91 24.11
CA PHE A 101 -5.97 -21.05 24.91
C PHE A 101 -4.77 -20.68 25.76
N PRO A 102 -4.93 -20.60 27.10
CA PRO A 102 -3.96 -19.96 27.99
C PRO A 102 -2.64 -20.72 28.14
N THR A 103 -2.47 -21.89 27.56
CA THR A 103 -1.41 -22.78 28.02
C THR A 103 -0.23 -22.99 27.07
N ALA A 104 -0.31 -22.68 25.78
CA ALA A 104 0.79 -23.02 24.89
C ALA A 104 1.28 -21.90 23.96
N ASN A 105 0.43 -20.98 23.54
CA ASN A 105 0.77 -20.01 22.49
C ASN A 105 0.99 -18.58 22.99
N LEU A 106 0.45 -18.20 24.15
CA LEU A 106 0.65 -16.87 24.76
C LEU A 106 2.12 -16.52 24.93
N PHE A 107 2.93 -17.50 25.32
CA PHE A 107 4.36 -17.33 25.55
C PHE A 107 5.22 -17.46 24.28
N LYS A 108 4.61 -17.82 23.15
CA LYS A 108 5.33 -17.94 21.89
C LYS A 108 5.42 -16.63 21.13
N SER A 109 4.56 -15.65 21.44
CA SER A 109 4.61 -14.33 20.86
C SER A 109 4.85 -13.31 21.99
N LEU A 110 6.11 -12.97 22.20
CA LEU A 110 6.53 -12.12 23.30
C LEU A 110 7.25 -10.88 22.77
N PHE A 111 6.85 -9.70 23.23
CA PHE A 111 7.56 -8.45 22.96
C PHE A 111 8.39 -8.06 24.21
N LEU A 112 9.71 -8.04 24.06
CA LEU A 112 10.62 -7.50 25.04
C LEU A 112 10.89 -6.04 24.67
N VAL A 113 10.40 -5.11 25.49
CA VAL A 113 10.44 -3.67 25.21
C VAL A 113 11.11 -2.91 26.35
N ASP A 114 11.88 -1.89 26.04
CA ASP A 114 12.43 -0.99 27.03
C ASP A 114 11.45 0.16 27.30
N THR A 115 10.71 0.05 28.39
CA THR A 115 9.73 1.06 28.80
C THR A 115 10.39 2.34 29.34
N THR A 116 11.69 2.35 29.59
CA THR A 116 12.43 3.55 30.02
C THR A 116 12.67 4.53 28.89
N LEU A 117 12.63 4.06 27.65
CA LEU A 117 12.82 4.88 26.43
C LEU A 117 11.58 5.69 26.02
N GLY A 118 10.49 5.61 26.79
CA GLY A 118 9.25 6.33 26.56
C GLY A 118 8.08 5.44 26.14
N LEU A 119 6.87 5.99 26.26
CA LEU A 119 5.61 5.26 26.06
C LEU A 119 5.34 4.80 24.62
N THR A 120 6.13 5.24 23.65
CA THR A 120 5.89 4.95 22.24
C THR A 120 6.20 3.50 21.85
N TYR A 121 7.07 2.81 22.57
CA TYR A 121 7.45 1.42 22.29
C TYR A 121 6.51 0.38 22.90
N THR A 122 5.59 0.79 23.75
CA THR A 122 4.57 -0.07 24.34
C THR A 122 3.20 0.38 23.85
N PRO A 123 2.36 -0.52 23.29
CA PRO A 123 1.03 -0.16 22.88
C PRO A 123 0.16 0.23 24.08
N ILE A 124 -0.76 1.17 23.86
CA ILE A 124 -1.78 1.50 24.86
C ILE A 124 -2.66 0.26 25.05
N ILE A 125 -2.78 -0.20 26.30
CA ILE A 125 -3.61 -1.33 26.73
C ILE A 125 -3.46 -2.53 25.77
N PRO A 126 -2.32 -3.25 25.82
CA PRO A 126 -2.22 -4.53 25.13
C PRO A 126 -3.17 -5.52 25.80
N ILE A 127 -4.05 -6.16 25.03
CA ILE A 127 -5.02 -7.12 25.56
C ILE A 127 -4.76 -8.53 25.08
N VAL A 128 -5.20 -9.51 25.88
CA VAL A 128 -5.15 -10.93 25.59
C VAL A 128 -6.56 -11.51 25.67
N GLY A 129 -6.94 -12.27 24.63
CA GLY A 129 -8.18 -13.04 24.60
C GLY A 129 -9.46 -12.24 24.42
N PHE A 130 -10.58 -12.97 24.35
CA PHE A 130 -11.92 -12.41 24.16
C PHE A 130 -12.44 -11.88 25.50
N GLY A 131 -12.39 -10.58 25.73
CA GLY A 131 -12.90 -10.00 26.97
C GLY A 131 -12.07 -8.82 27.51
N GLY A 132 -11.00 -8.46 26.86
CA GLY A 132 -10.31 -7.20 27.11
C GLY A 132 -9.65 -7.11 28.48
N ILE A 133 -9.06 -8.18 28.99
CA ILE A 133 -8.29 -8.12 30.24
C ILE A 133 -6.92 -7.52 29.90
N PRO A 134 -6.54 -6.36 30.50
CA PRO A 134 -5.20 -5.84 30.39
C PRO A 134 -4.18 -6.88 30.86
N ASP A 135 -3.15 -7.11 30.09
CA ASP A 135 -2.17 -8.12 30.39
C ASP A 135 -1.06 -7.57 31.29
N ASP A 136 -1.24 -7.65 32.59
CA ASP A 136 -0.22 -7.29 33.58
C ASP A 136 0.96 -8.29 33.62
N ASN A 137 0.80 -9.48 33.02
CA ASN A 137 1.80 -10.55 33.01
C ASN A 137 2.23 -11.02 31.62
N GLY A 138 1.88 -10.28 30.59
CA GLY A 138 1.70 -10.93 29.40
C GLY A 138 2.71 -10.86 28.32
N TRP A 139 2.31 -10.45 27.15
CA TRP A 139 3.11 -10.59 25.96
C TRP A 139 3.94 -9.34 25.60
N PHE A 140 3.78 -8.24 26.34
CA PHE A 140 4.69 -7.10 26.38
C PHE A 140 5.38 -7.07 27.73
N LYS A 141 6.68 -7.35 27.76
CA LYS A 141 7.49 -7.37 29.00
C LYS A 141 8.59 -6.34 28.99
N HIS A 142 8.76 -5.68 30.12
CA HIS A 142 9.90 -4.79 30.29
C HIS A 142 11.21 -5.58 30.27
N HIS A 143 12.14 -5.10 29.45
CA HIS A 143 13.49 -5.63 29.39
C HIS A 143 14.44 -4.49 29.01
N THR A 144 15.44 -4.24 29.82
CA THR A 144 16.47 -3.24 29.53
C THR A 144 17.34 -3.69 28.35
N SER A 145 17.58 -2.80 27.40
CA SER A 145 18.48 -3.05 26.29
C SER A 145 19.13 -1.77 25.83
N ASP A 146 20.41 -1.87 25.53
CA ASP A 146 21.18 -0.78 24.96
C ASP A 146 21.01 -0.65 23.44
N ASN A 147 20.35 -1.63 22.78
CA ASN A 147 20.24 -1.74 21.33
C ASN A 147 18.80 -1.91 20.85
N THR A 148 17.97 -0.89 21.00
CA THR A 148 16.64 -0.87 20.34
C THR A 148 16.80 -0.60 18.87
N PHE A 149 16.23 -1.46 18.03
CA PHE A 149 16.25 -1.31 16.57
C PHE A 149 15.63 0.01 16.13
N ARG A 150 16.31 0.73 15.25
CA ARG A 150 15.81 1.98 14.63
C ARG A 150 15.96 1.90 13.13
N CYS A 151 14.95 2.37 12.42
CA CYS A 151 14.95 2.36 10.96
C CYS A 151 15.97 3.31 10.33
N ASP A 152 16.27 4.40 11.02
CA ASP A 152 17.28 5.39 10.64
C ASP A 152 18.72 4.86 10.69
N GLU A 153 19.02 3.96 11.62
CA GLU A 153 20.35 3.35 11.75
C GLU A 153 20.66 2.32 10.65
N TYR A 154 19.62 1.75 10.03
CA TYR A 154 19.76 0.68 9.05
C TYR A 154 19.49 1.11 7.60
N LEU A 155 19.28 2.39 7.33
CA LEU A 155 19.08 2.96 5.98
C LEU A 155 18.01 2.27 5.11
N LEU A 156 17.16 1.41 5.72
CA LEU A 156 16.22 0.56 4.99
C LEU A 156 15.07 1.33 4.33
N CYS A 157 14.75 2.53 4.83
CA CYS A 157 13.62 3.31 4.35
C CYS A 157 13.95 4.76 4.01
N TYR A 158 15.20 5.15 4.16
CA TYR A 158 15.59 6.49 3.77
C TYR A 158 15.54 6.62 2.25
N ASP A 159 14.84 7.65 1.83
CA ASP A 159 14.96 8.23 0.51
C ASP A 159 16.35 8.85 0.32
N ASN A 160 17.38 8.07 0.52
CA ASN A 160 18.63 8.38 -0.11
C ASN A 160 18.43 8.02 -1.59
N PRO A 161 18.30 9.00 -2.48
CA PRO A 161 18.15 8.71 -3.90
C PRO A 161 19.26 7.80 -4.42
N ALA A 162 20.41 7.75 -3.73
CA ALA A 162 21.50 6.82 -4.01
C ALA A 162 21.23 5.36 -3.63
N GLU A 163 20.19 5.06 -2.81
CA GLU A 163 19.95 3.69 -2.28
C GLU A 163 18.57 3.11 -2.58
N ARG A 164 17.73 3.81 -3.32
CA ARG A 164 16.49 3.22 -3.84
C ARG A 164 16.80 2.16 -4.89
N GLY A 165 17.03 0.92 -4.46
CA GLY A 165 17.17 -0.22 -5.37
C GLY A 165 18.31 -0.08 -6.37
N GLY A 166 19.17 0.87 -6.11
CA GLY A 166 20.23 1.17 -7.01
C GLY A 166 21.44 0.36 -6.66
N GLY A 167 21.86 -0.45 -7.56
CA GLY A 167 23.23 -0.85 -7.62
C GLY A 167 24.16 0.37 -7.51
N SER A 168 25.43 0.12 -7.34
CA SER A 168 26.45 1.17 -7.31
C SER A 168 26.28 2.15 -8.45
N MET A 169 26.82 3.33 -8.34
CA MET A 169 26.78 4.32 -9.42
C MET A 169 27.28 3.71 -10.75
N GLU A 170 28.27 2.83 -10.67
CA GLU A 170 28.77 2.05 -11.81
C GLU A 170 27.71 1.16 -12.44
N LEU A 171 26.83 0.55 -11.63
CA LEU A 171 25.72 -0.27 -12.16
C LEU A 171 24.71 0.64 -12.89
N LYS A 172 24.36 1.79 -12.35
CA LYS A 172 23.47 2.75 -13.02
C LYS A 172 24.06 3.24 -14.34
N GLU A 173 25.35 3.51 -14.37
CA GLU A 173 26.05 3.87 -15.60
C GLU A 173 26.03 2.73 -16.62
N ALA A 174 26.25 1.50 -16.15
CA ALA A 174 26.20 0.32 -17.01
C ALA A 174 24.79 0.06 -17.56
N ILE A 175 23.73 0.31 -16.76
CA ILE A 175 22.33 0.27 -17.22
C ILE A 175 22.08 1.35 -18.28
N ALA A 176 22.52 2.60 -18.01
CA ALA A 176 22.34 3.72 -18.92
C ALA A 176 23.11 3.53 -20.23
N ALA A 177 24.33 2.99 -20.16
CA ALA A 177 25.18 2.70 -21.31
C ALA A 177 24.77 1.40 -22.05
N ASP A 178 23.74 0.69 -21.56
CA ASP A 178 23.30 -0.60 -22.13
C ASP A 178 24.37 -1.69 -22.14
N SER A 179 25.31 -1.66 -21.21
CA SER A 179 26.48 -2.51 -21.14
C SER A 179 26.35 -3.69 -20.18
N ILE A 180 25.19 -3.86 -19.51
CA ILE A 180 24.97 -5.00 -18.63
C ILE A 180 24.65 -6.24 -19.47
N ILE A 181 25.39 -7.30 -19.22
CA ILE A 181 25.16 -8.61 -19.79
C ILE A 181 24.67 -9.51 -18.66
N SER A 182 23.40 -9.89 -18.71
CA SER A 182 22.83 -10.93 -17.86
C SER A 182 22.67 -12.20 -18.70
N SER A 183 22.93 -13.37 -18.10
CA SER A 183 22.88 -14.64 -18.82
C SER A 183 21.48 -15.26 -18.92
N ALA A 184 20.51 -14.75 -18.15
CA ALA A 184 19.13 -15.23 -18.16
C ALA A 184 18.17 -14.03 -18.17
N PHE A 185 17.06 -14.15 -18.93
CA PHE A 185 16.03 -13.11 -19.03
C PHE A 185 16.58 -11.71 -19.40
N VAL A 186 17.61 -11.70 -20.29
CA VAL A 186 18.35 -10.49 -20.63
C VAL A 186 17.46 -9.34 -21.10
N PRO A 187 16.54 -9.54 -22.07
CA PRO A 187 15.70 -8.44 -22.57
C PRO A 187 14.79 -7.89 -21.48
N GLU A 188 14.16 -8.77 -20.69
CA GLU A 188 13.19 -8.44 -19.67
C GLU A 188 13.84 -7.74 -18.46
N SER A 189 14.92 -8.32 -17.94
CA SER A 189 15.69 -7.73 -16.84
C SER A 189 16.28 -6.38 -17.21
N LYS A 190 16.77 -6.25 -18.43
CA LYS A 190 17.32 -5.01 -18.98
C LYS A 190 16.24 -3.93 -19.07
N MET A 191 15.08 -4.27 -19.61
CA MET A 191 13.97 -3.34 -19.70
C MET A 191 13.50 -2.86 -18.33
N ILE A 192 13.32 -3.78 -17.37
CA ILE A 192 12.92 -3.43 -16.01
C ILE A 192 13.94 -2.48 -15.37
N ALA A 193 15.23 -2.81 -15.45
CA ALA A 193 16.30 -1.98 -14.91
C ALA A 193 16.36 -0.60 -15.59
N GLN A 194 16.19 -0.54 -16.90
CA GLN A 194 16.15 0.73 -17.65
C GLN A 194 14.91 1.57 -17.30
N MET A 195 13.74 0.95 -17.10
CA MET A 195 12.53 1.66 -16.66
C MET A 195 12.69 2.26 -15.25
N ASP A 196 13.26 1.50 -14.33
CA ASP A 196 13.47 1.98 -12.96
C ASP A 196 14.52 3.09 -12.93
N LEU A 197 15.62 2.95 -13.66
CA LEU A 197 16.62 4.02 -13.81
C LEU A 197 16.04 5.28 -14.48
N PHE A 198 15.23 5.11 -15.54
CA PHE A 198 14.60 6.24 -16.22
C PHE A 198 13.68 7.01 -15.27
N LYS A 199 12.85 6.30 -14.48
CA LYS A 199 12.01 6.90 -13.45
C LYS A 199 12.87 7.70 -12.46
N GLU A 200 13.89 7.07 -11.90
CA GLU A 200 14.78 7.71 -10.92
C GLU A 200 15.41 9.00 -11.48
N LEU A 201 15.96 8.94 -12.69
CA LEU A 201 16.58 10.11 -13.35
C LEU A 201 15.58 11.21 -13.73
N LYS A 202 14.30 10.87 -13.94
CA LYS A 202 13.24 11.87 -14.17
C LYS A 202 12.82 12.55 -12.87
N GLU A 203 12.82 11.83 -11.76
CA GLU A 203 12.43 12.32 -10.43
C GLU A 203 13.60 13.04 -9.72
N ASP A 204 14.85 12.64 -9.98
CA ASP A 204 16.06 13.23 -9.41
C ASP A 204 16.90 13.96 -10.48
N SER A 205 16.71 15.28 -10.55
CA SER A 205 17.46 16.13 -11.49
C SER A 205 18.95 16.25 -11.15
N VAL A 206 19.32 16.10 -9.86
CA VAL A 206 20.72 16.19 -9.42
C VAL A 206 21.46 14.95 -9.86
N LEU A 207 20.89 13.77 -9.65
CA LEU A 207 21.45 12.51 -10.14
C LEU A 207 21.55 12.53 -11.67
N ARG A 208 20.51 12.97 -12.37
CA ARG A 208 20.52 13.07 -13.85
C ARG A 208 21.67 13.92 -14.38
N SER A 209 21.89 15.11 -13.80
CA SER A 209 22.94 16.02 -14.22
C SER A 209 24.33 15.64 -13.72
N SER A 210 24.45 14.65 -12.84
CA SER A 210 25.73 14.22 -12.27
C SER A 210 26.66 13.57 -13.31
N LYS A 211 26.10 13.02 -14.39
CA LYS A 211 26.86 12.34 -15.45
C LYS A 211 26.19 12.51 -16.82
N THR A 212 26.98 12.78 -17.84
CA THR A 212 26.50 12.94 -19.23
C THR A 212 25.81 11.68 -19.76
N VAL A 213 26.21 10.47 -19.30
CA VAL A 213 25.58 9.22 -19.70
C VAL A 213 24.11 9.15 -19.25
N PHE A 214 23.76 9.72 -18.10
CA PHE A 214 22.40 9.79 -17.60
C PHE A 214 21.54 10.79 -18.37
N GLU A 215 22.09 11.96 -18.70
CA GLU A 215 21.38 12.94 -19.52
C GLU A 215 21.08 12.38 -20.92
N ASN A 216 22.07 11.76 -21.55
CA ASN A 216 21.89 11.11 -22.84
C ASN A 216 20.87 9.98 -22.77
N PHE A 217 20.94 9.12 -21.75
CA PHE A 217 19.99 8.03 -21.54
C PHE A 217 18.55 8.53 -21.44
N VAL A 218 18.30 9.58 -20.63
CA VAL A 218 16.96 10.17 -20.50
C VAL A 218 16.50 10.75 -21.85
N SER A 219 17.36 11.51 -22.54
CA SER A 219 17.04 12.09 -23.84
C SER A 219 16.68 11.02 -24.88
N ASP A 220 17.47 9.97 -24.96
CA ASP A 220 17.28 8.88 -25.93
C ASP A 220 16.01 8.07 -25.64
N LYS A 221 15.69 7.83 -24.35
CA LYS A 221 14.54 7.03 -23.95
C LYS A 221 13.23 7.82 -23.86
N GLU A 222 13.25 9.14 -23.87
CA GLU A 222 12.08 10.01 -23.68
C GLU A 222 10.92 9.72 -24.66
N ASN A 223 11.24 9.41 -25.92
CA ASN A 223 10.28 9.12 -26.97
C ASN A 223 10.34 7.65 -27.45
N GLN A 224 10.79 6.75 -26.57
CA GLN A 224 10.81 5.32 -26.74
C GLN A 224 9.79 4.65 -25.80
N PRO A 225 9.55 3.32 -25.90
CA PRO A 225 8.59 2.61 -25.04
C PRO A 225 8.72 2.95 -23.56
N ILE A 226 9.94 2.99 -23.02
CA ILE A 226 10.21 3.32 -21.62
C ILE A 226 9.68 4.71 -21.25
N GLY A 227 9.95 5.73 -22.06
CA GLY A 227 9.49 7.09 -21.82
C GLY A 227 7.98 7.23 -21.91
N TYR A 228 7.34 6.55 -22.87
CA TYR A 228 5.88 6.56 -22.96
C TYR A 228 5.22 5.82 -21.80
N LEU A 229 5.73 4.66 -21.40
CA LEU A 229 5.23 3.92 -20.23
C LEU A 229 5.40 4.71 -18.93
N TYR A 230 6.50 5.46 -18.78
CA TYR A 230 6.68 6.40 -17.67
C TYR A 230 5.61 7.50 -17.68
N LYS A 231 5.32 8.12 -18.85
CA LYS A 231 4.28 9.16 -19.01
C LYS A 231 2.89 8.60 -18.69
N VAL A 232 2.59 7.36 -19.09
CA VAL A 232 1.36 6.64 -18.69
C VAL A 232 1.26 6.56 -17.17
N LYS A 233 2.29 6.02 -16.52
CA LYS A 233 2.32 5.88 -15.05
C LYS A 233 2.19 7.23 -14.34
N ALA A 234 2.88 8.26 -14.84
CA ALA A 234 2.81 9.60 -14.29
C ALA A 234 1.37 10.14 -14.33
N LYS A 235 0.65 9.96 -15.45
CA LYS A 235 -0.75 10.40 -15.57
C LYS A 235 -1.69 9.61 -14.66
N LEU A 236 -1.48 8.33 -14.51
CA LEU A 236 -2.29 7.52 -13.59
C LEU A 236 -2.09 7.90 -12.12
N LYS A 237 -0.88 8.33 -11.73
CA LYS A 237 -0.62 8.85 -10.37
C LYS A 237 -1.35 10.16 -10.05
N GLU A 238 -1.75 10.92 -11.05
CA GLU A 238 -2.50 12.17 -10.88
C GLU A 238 -4.01 11.93 -10.65
N LEU A 239 -4.51 10.68 -10.74
CA LEU A 239 -5.92 10.36 -10.58
C LEU A 239 -6.37 10.47 -9.12
N GLY A 240 -7.58 11.00 -8.90
CA GLY A 240 -8.18 11.12 -7.58
C GLY A 240 -7.49 12.13 -6.65
N VAL A 241 -6.56 12.93 -7.16
CA VAL A 241 -5.83 13.91 -6.37
C VAL A 241 -6.64 15.20 -6.24
N TYR A 242 -7.02 15.52 -5.00
CA TYR A 242 -7.64 16.78 -4.65
C TYR A 242 -6.59 17.85 -4.33
N SER A 243 -6.76 19.04 -4.85
CA SER A 243 -5.95 20.19 -4.43
C SER A 243 -6.22 20.55 -2.96
N GLN A 244 -5.26 21.21 -2.31
CA GLN A 244 -5.45 21.64 -0.92
C GLN A 244 -6.71 22.49 -0.71
N PRO A 245 -7.08 23.45 -1.57
CA PRO A 245 -8.36 24.15 -1.46
C PRO A 245 -9.58 23.23 -1.56
N GLN A 246 -9.60 22.29 -2.50
CA GLN A 246 -10.69 21.32 -2.66
C GLN A 246 -10.84 20.44 -1.42
N THR A 247 -9.73 19.92 -0.89
CA THR A 247 -9.71 19.14 0.35
C THR A 247 -10.27 19.94 1.52
N THR A 248 -9.89 21.21 1.65
CA THR A 248 -10.39 22.10 2.72
C THR A 248 -11.90 22.27 2.61
N VAL A 249 -12.43 22.52 1.41
CA VAL A 249 -13.89 22.70 1.20
C VAL A 249 -14.64 21.41 1.56
N ILE A 250 -14.16 20.23 1.13
CA ILE A 250 -14.78 18.95 1.47
C ILE A 250 -14.81 18.72 2.99
N LEU A 251 -13.70 18.95 3.68
CA LEU A 251 -13.62 18.77 5.14
C LEU A 251 -14.51 19.76 5.89
N THR A 252 -14.63 21.00 5.40
CA THR A 252 -15.52 22.00 5.97
C THR A 252 -16.99 21.59 5.80
N ALA A 253 -17.38 21.16 4.60
CA ALA A 253 -18.72 20.67 4.33
C ALA A 253 -19.07 19.44 5.19
N ASP A 254 -18.15 18.48 5.34
CA ASP A 254 -18.35 17.32 6.23
C ASP A 254 -18.56 17.74 7.69
N SER A 255 -17.81 18.74 8.17
CA SER A 255 -17.94 19.26 9.51
C SER A 255 -19.28 19.94 9.73
N LEU A 256 -19.75 20.76 8.75
CA LEU A 256 -21.04 21.43 8.81
C LEU A 256 -22.21 20.42 8.74
N ILE A 257 -22.15 19.45 7.85
CA ILE A 257 -23.15 18.36 7.77
C ILE A 257 -23.28 17.65 9.12
N LYS A 258 -22.14 17.35 9.76
CA LYS A 258 -22.15 16.72 11.09
C LYS A 258 -22.85 17.60 12.12
N VAL A 259 -22.56 18.91 12.17
CA VAL A 259 -23.21 19.85 13.09
C VAL A 259 -24.73 19.88 12.85
N TYR A 260 -25.17 20.02 11.61
CA TYR A 260 -26.60 20.03 11.27
C TYR A 260 -27.32 18.73 11.63
N LEU A 261 -26.66 17.57 11.45
CA LEU A 261 -27.21 16.28 11.86
C LEU A 261 -27.30 16.14 13.37
N ASP A 262 -26.34 16.66 14.12
CA ASP A 262 -26.40 16.66 15.60
C ASP A 262 -27.51 17.62 16.13
N GLU A 263 -27.71 18.77 15.48
CA GLU A 263 -28.82 19.66 15.78
C GLU A 263 -30.19 19.01 15.49
N ILE A 264 -30.35 18.33 14.35
CA ILE A 264 -31.57 17.58 14.03
C ILE A 264 -31.87 16.53 15.10
N ARG A 265 -30.85 15.76 15.53
CA ARG A 265 -31.00 14.76 16.60
C ARG A 265 -31.44 15.39 17.93
N ALA A 266 -30.92 16.58 18.26
CA ALA A 266 -31.34 17.32 19.44
C ALA A 266 -32.81 17.74 19.35
N LEU A 267 -33.24 18.27 18.19
CA LEU A 267 -34.64 18.63 17.94
C LEU A 267 -35.55 17.40 18.02
N ASP A 268 -35.18 16.29 17.44
CA ASP A 268 -35.93 15.03 17.49
C ASP A 268 -36.07 14.51 18.94
N SER A 269 -35.00 14.64 19.76
CA SER A 269 -35.03 14.28 21.18
C SER A 269 -36.03 15.18 21.99
N ILE A 270 -36.08 16.49 21.69
CA ILE A 270 -37.02 17.41 22.32
C ILE A 270 -38.45 17.04 21.90
N ALA A 271 -38.71 16.84 20.61
CA ALA A 271 -40.02 16.47 20.11
C ALA A 271 -40.54 15.14 20.67
N ALA A 272 -39.62 14.21 20.97
CA ALA A 272 -39.98 12.92 21.60
C ALA A 272 -40.42 13.07 23.07
N THR A 273 -39.99 14.12 23.75
CA THR A 273 -40.34 14.39 25.16
C THR A 273 -41.46 15.43 25.33
N ASP A 274 -41.61 16.33 24.37
CA ASP A 274 -42.64 17.37 24.36
C ASP A 274 -43.27 17.50 22.97
N SER A 275 -44.45 16.91 22.81
CA SER A 275 -45.23 16.95 21.56
C SER A 275 -45.84 18.31 21.21
N THR A 276 -45.73 19.30 22.10
CA THR A 276 -46.23 20.66 21.84
C THR A 276 -45.22 21.54 21.10
N VAL A 277 -43.97 21.09 20.99
CA VAL A 277 -42.89 21.84 20.32
C VAL A 277 -42.93 21.56 18.82
N ASP A 278 -43.22 22.63 18.04
CA ASP A 278 -43.16 22.55 16.57
C ASP A 278 -41.74 22.89 16.09
N ASN A 279 -40.99 21.90 15.74
CA ASN A 279 -39.62 22.00 15.24
C ASN A 279 -39.53 21.84 13.71
N LEU A 280 -40.65 21.71 13.01
CA LEU A 280 -40.69 21.31 11.59
C LEU A 280 -39.88 22.27 10.71
N HIS A 281 -40.15 23.59 10.87
CA HIS A 281 -39.48 24.61 10.05
C HIS A 281 -37.96 24.65 10.27
N THR A 282 -37.50 24.56 11.52
CA THR A 282 -36.06 24.52 11.83
C THR A 282 -35.37 23.26 11.25
N ARG A 283 -36.08 22.14 11.34
CA ARG A 283 -35.59 20.88 10.78
C ARG A 283 -35.50 20.93 9.25
N GLU A 284 -36.48 21.50 8.56
CA GLU A 284 -36.45 21.70 7.10
C GLU A 284 -35.30 22.60 6.69
N LEU A 285 -34.99 23.63 7.44
CA LEU A 285 -33.86 24.52 7.18
C LEU A 285 -32.52 23.77 7.33
N LEU A 286 -32.37 22.97 8.38
CA LEU A 286 -31.16 22.17 8.61
C LEU A 286 -30.97 21.11 7.50
N MET A 287 -32.06 20.47 7.05
CA MET A 287 -32.03 19.54 5.93
C MET A 287 -31.62 20.23 4.62
N SER A 288 -32.11 21.44 4.37
CA SER A 288 -31.74 22.28 3.24
C SER A 288 -30.22 22.62 3.26
N ASN A 289 -29.71 22.95 4.44
CA ASN A 289 -28.29 23.24 4.62
C ASN A 289 -27.43 21.97 4.37
N ILE A 290 -27.87 20.81 4.85
CA ILE A 290 -27.19 19.52 4.56
C ILE A 290 -27.14 19.27 3.05
N GLN A 291 -28.27 19.53 2.36
CA GLN A 291 -28.32 19.33 0.91
C GLN A 291 -27.38 20.29 0.17
N LEU A 292 -27.27 21.54 0.62
CA LEU A 292 -26.34 22.52 0.05
C LEU A 292 -24.88 22.07 0.19
N GLU A 293 -24.48 21.65 1.40
CA GLU A 293 -23.13 21.19 1.65
C GLU A 293 -22.80 19.88 0.88
N THR A 294 -23.79 18.98 0.78
CA THR A 294 -23.68 17.76 -0.03
C THR A 294 -23.46 18.11 -1.51
N SER A 295 -24.26 19.04 -2.05
CA SER A 295 -24.11 19.49 -3.44
C SER A 295 -22.75 20.16 -3.69
N THR A 296 -22.22 20.89 -2.70
CA THR A 296 -20.90 21.51 -2.77
C THR A 296 -19.81 20.44 -2.90
N LYS A 297 -19.89 19.37 -2.10
CA LYS A 297 -18.97 18.22 -2.20
C LYS A 297 -19.09 17.51 -3.55
N GLU A 298 -20.30 17.23 -3.98
CA GLU A 298 -20.56 16.55 -5.26
C GLU A 298 -20.00 17.35 -6.44
N ASN A 299 -20.10 18.67 -6.43
CA ASN A 299 -19.52 19.51 -7.47
C ASN A 299 -17.99 19.35 -7.55
N ILE A 300 -17.30 19.30 -6.40
CA ILE A 300 -15.83 19.09 -6.36
C ILE A 300 -15.50 17.69 -6.86
N ILE A 301 -16.20 16.66 -6.42
CA ILE A 301 -16.01 15.27 -6.83
C ILE A 301 -16.18 15.16 -8.36
N ASN A 302 -17.22 15.78 -8.91
CA ASN A 302 -17.48 15.76 -10.34
C ASN A 302 -16.41 16.51 -11.15
N GLN A 303 -15.88 17.62 -10.63
CA GLN A 303 -14.75 18.32 -11.25
C GLN A 303 -13.48 17.45 -11.30
N VAL A 304 -13.15 16.79 -10.19
CA VAL A 304 -12.00 15.86 -10.14
C VAL A 304 -12.24 14.70 -11.07
N GLY A 305 -13.41 14.08 -11.06
CA GLY A 305 -13.76 12.97 -11.95
C GLY A 305 -13.64 13.36 -13.45
N SER A 306 -14.10 14.55 -13.83
CA SER A 306 -13.94 15.04 -15.21
C SER A 306 -12.47 15.27 -15.58
N SER A 307 -11.67 15.78 -14.64
CA SER A 307 -10.23 15.92 -14.80
C SER A 307 -9.56 14.56 -14.97
N ASP A 308 -9.98 13.56 -14.19
CA ASP A 308 -9.43 12.21 -14.23
C ASP A 308 -9.71 11.50 -15.56
N VAL A 309 -10.91 11.66 -16.12
CA VAL A 309 -11.21 11.18 -17.49
C VAL A 309 -10.23 11.78 -18.51
N SER A 310 -9.94 13.08 -18.41
CA SER A 310 -8.95 13.74 -19.28
C SER A 310 -7.55 13.14 -19.12
N LYS A 311 -7.12 12.89 -17.87
CA LYS A 311 -5.80 12.27 -17.57
C LYS A 311 -5.70 10.84 -18.10
N ILE A 312 -6.78 10.03 -17.95
CA ILE A 312 -6.85 8.67 -18.48
C ILE A 312 -6.73 8.70 -20.00
N ASN A 313 -7.41 9.61 -20.69
CA ASN A 313 -7.31 9.76 -22.13
C ASN A 313 -5.90 10.16 -22.59
N GLN A 314 -5.22 11.05 -21.82
CA GLN A 314 -3.81 11.39 -22.08
C GLN A 314 -2.89 10.17 -21.87
N ALA A 315 -3.14 9.38 -20.82
CA ALA A 315 -2.40 8.13 -20.59
C ALA A 315 -2.62 7.13 -21.73
N ALA A 316 -3.86 6.99 -22.20
CA ALA A 316 -4.19 6.12 -23.34
C ALA A 316 -3.48 6.56 -24.63
N ASN A 317 -3.39 7.87 -24.88
CA ASN A 317 -2.62 8.40 -26.01
C ASN A 317 -1.12 8.06 -25.89
N PHE A 318 -0.50 8.22 -24.72
CA PHE A 318 0.89 7.79 -24.52
C PHE A 318 1.06 6.28 -24.71
N ASN A 319 0.13 5.48 -24.19
CA ASN A 319 0.17 4.03 -24.34
C ASN A 319 0.07 3.60 -25.81
N SER A 320 -0.70 4.30 -26.63
CA SER A 320 -0.81 4.01 -28.05
C SER A 320 0.52 4.19 -28.81
N LEU A 321 1.37 5.12 -28.35
CA LEU A 321 2.68 5.40 -28.93
C LEU A 321 3.76 4.38 -28.51
N VAL A 322 3.47 3.48 -27.59
CA VAL A 322 4.39 2.41 -27.21
C VAL A 322 4.56 1.45 -28.37
N LEU A 323 5.74 1.42 -28.96
CA LEU A 323 6.18 0.42 -29.92
C LEU A 323 6.86 -0.70 -29.15
N ALA A 324 6.14 -1.80 -28.89
CA ALA A 324 6.65 -2.91 -28.11
C ALA A 324 7.86 -3.56 -28.82
N ASN A 325 8.94 -3.73 -28.07
CA ASN A 325 10.17 -4.37 -28.52
C ASN A 325 10.40 -5.75 -27.91
N GLY A 326 9.52 -6.15 -26.99
CA GLY A 326 9.58 -7.42 -26.29
C GLY A 326 8.33 -7.71 -25.51
N LEU A 327 8.25 -8.90 -24.92
CA LEU A 327 7.09 -9.39 -24.19
C LEU A 327 6.68 -8.46 -23.01
N PRO A 328 7.58 -7.92 -22.19
CA PRO A 328 7.19 -7.02 -21.10
C PRO A 328 6.51 -5.73 -21.56
N ASP A 329 6.98 -5.15 -22.67
CA ASP A 329 6.39 -3.93 -23.24
C ASP A 329 5.00 -4.21 -23.82
N GLU A 330 4.87 -5.33 -24.53
CA GLU A 330 3.62 -5.77 -25.14
C GLU A 330 2.58 -6.03 -24.05
N ASN A 331 2.93 -6.79 -23.04
CA ASN A 331 2.06 -7.05 -21.90
C ASN A 331 1.64 -5.75 -21.21
N MET A 332 2.59 -4.85 -20.94
CA MET A 332 2.29 -3.58 -20.28
C MET A 332 1.36 -2.72 -21.13
N LYS A 333 1.59 -2.66 -22.45
CA LYS A 333 0.72 -1.93 -23.38
C LYS A 333 -0.72 -2.46 -23.36
N VAL A 334 -0.88 -3.79 -23.41
CA VAL A 334 -2.19 -4.46 -23.39
C VAL A 334 -2.89 -4.24 -22.06
N ILE A 335 -2.19 -4.50 -20.95
CA ILE A 335 -2.79 -4.39 -19.62
C ILE A 335 -3.10 -2.94 -19.27
N ASN A 336 -2.27 -1.97 -19.65
CA ASN A 336 -2.61 -0.56 -19.50
C ASN A 336 -3.89 -0.20 -20.24
N HIS A 337 -4.06 -0.65 -21.49
CA HIS A 337 -5.27 -0.40 -22.26
C HIS A 337 -6.52 -0.93 -21.55
N ILE A 338 -6.47 -2.16 -21.05
CA ILE A 338 -7.58 -2.78 -20.32
C ILE A 338 -7.84 -2.01 -19.01
N ASN A 339 -6.78 -1.60 -18.32
CA ASN A 339 -6.90 -0.82 -17.10
C ASN A 339 -7.57 0.54 -17.34
N PHE A 340 -7.30 1.23 -18.47
CA PHE A 340 -7.99 2.47 -18.82
C PHE A 340 -9.49 2.24 -19.03
N ILE A 341 -9.87 1.15 -19.71
CA ILE A 341 -11.27 0.78 -19.90
C ILE A 341 -11.95 0.52 -18.56
N TYR A 342 -11.28 -0.22 -17.68
CA TYR A 342 -11.76 -0.45 -16.32
C TYR A 342 -11.95 0.86 -15.53
N LEU A 343 -10.97 1.77 -15.57
CA LEU A 343 -11.04 3.06 -14.89
C LEU A 343 -12.15 3.98 -15.44
N LEU A 344 -12.47 3.88 -16.72
CA LEU A 344 -13.52 4.70 -17.35
C LEU A 344 -14.92 4.11 -17.18
N TYR A 345 -15.07 2.78 -17.22
CA TYR A 345 -16.37 2.13 -17.38
C TYR A 345 -16.68 1.09 -16.29
N GLY A 346 -15.77 0.88 -15.34
CA GLY A 346 -15.98 0.00 -14.19
C GLY A 346 -15.66 -1.48 -14.46
N LYS A 347 -15.78 -2.28 -13.39
CA LYS A 347 -15.32 -3.68 -13.39
C LYS A 347 -16.03 -4.62 -14.35
N ASP A 348 -17.28 -4.35 -14.69
CA ASP A 348 -18.07 -5.24 -15.57
C ASP A 348 -17.47 -5.34 -16.98
N THR A 349 -16.71 -4.31 -17.38
CA THR A 349 -15.99 -4.32 -18.67
C THR A 349 -14.84 -5.31 -18.72
N LEU A 350 -14.27 -5.70 -17.56
CA LEU A 350 -13.18 -6.66 -17.49
C LEU A 350 -13.56 -8.03 -18.05
N ASN A 351 -14.83 -8.42 -17.97
CA ASN A 351 -15.32 -9.69 -18.49
C ASN A 351 -15.06 -9.86 -20.01
N ALA A 352 -15.14 -8.77 -20.75
CA ALA A 352 -14.86 -8.78 -22.19
C ALA A 352 -13.36 -9.02 -22.51
N TYR A 353 -12.49 -8.75 -21.56
CA TYR A 353 -11.04 -8.89 -21.69
C TYR A 353 -10.47 -10.04 -20.85
N TYR A 354 -11.33 -10.87 -20.26
CA TYR A 354 -10.92 -11.94 -19.33
C TYR A 354 -9.78 -12.80 -19.88
N SER A 355 -9.90 -13.31 -21.10
CA SER A 355 -8.88 -14.17 -21.71
C SER A 355 -7.53 -13.46 -21.92
N GLN A 356 -7.56 -12.18 -22.26
CA GLN A 356 -6.34 -11.37 -22.45
C GLN A 356 -5.66 -11.09 -21.11
N ILE A 357 -6.42 -10.71 -20.08
CA ILE A 357 -5.88 -10.48 -18.75
C ILE A 357 -5.30 -11.79 -18.21
N PHE A 358 -6.04 -12.89 -18.33
CA PHE A 358 -5.64 -14.20 -17.85
C PHE A 358 -4.35 -14.69 -18.51
N SER A 359 -4.22 -14.52 -19.82
CA SER A 359 -3.02 -14.93 -20.56
C SER A 359 -1.75 -14.20 -20.12
N VAL A 360 -1.88 -12.96 -19.63
CA VAL A 360 -0.75 -12.22 -19.04
C VAL A 360 -0.55 -12.61 -17.57
N ALA A 361 -1.64 -12.81 -16.81
CA ALA A 361 -1.60 -13.13 -15.40
C ALA A 361 -0.91 -14.50 -15.11
N GLU A 362 -1.03 -15.47 -16.03
CA GLU A 362 -0.38 -16.79 -15.93
C GLU A 362 1.12 -16.79 -16.25
N GLN A 363 1.62 -15.71 -16.85
CA GLN A 363 3.03 -15.65 -17.21
C GLN A 363 3.93 -15.58 -15.98
N CYS A 364 5.18 -16.05 -16.16
CA CYS A 364 6.23 -15.79 -15.20
C CYS A 364 6.53 -14.30 -15.11
N PRO A 365 6.53 -13.68 -13.91
CA PRO A 365 6.83 -12.27 -13.75
C PRO A 365 8.23 -11.86 -14.24
N LEU A 366 9.20 -12.80 -14.25
CA LEU A 366 10.55 -12.53 -14.75
C LEU A 366 10.59 -12.36 -16.27
N THR A 367 9.68 -13.01 -17.01
CA THR A 367 9.58 -12.91 -18.46
C THR A 367 8.49 -11.92 -18.91
N GLY A 368 7.35 -11.93 -18.24
CA GLY A 368 6.22 -11.08 -18.57
C GLY A 368 6.29 -9.66 -18.01
N GLY A 369 7.22 -9.41 -17.08
CA GLY A 369 7.44 -8.11 -16.47
C GLY A 369 6.37 -7.70 -15.45
N LYS A 370 6.39 -6.42 -15.06
CA LYS A 370 5.45 -5.86 -14.05
C LYS A 370 3.97 -5.97 -14.46
N ALA A 371 3.69 -6.10 -15.75
CA ALA A 371 2.33 -6.26 -16.26
C ALA A 371 1.62 -7.51 -15.72
N VAL A 372 2.37 -8.58 -15.40
CA VAL A 372 1.83 -9.81 -14.82
C VAL A 372 1.12 -9.54 -13.49
N TYR A 373 1.73 -8.75 -12.62
CA TYR A 373 1.13 -8.39 -11.33
C TYR A 373 -0.11 -7.51 -11.49
N VAL A 374 -0.09 -6.57 -12.43
CA VAL A 374 -1.27 -5.73 -12.73
C VAL A 374 -2.40 -6.58 -13.30
N ALA A 375 -2.08 -7.53 -14.18
CA ALA A 375 -3.06 -8.47 -14.72
C ALA A 375 -3.69 -9.32 -13.61
N ARG A 376 -2.88 -9.86 -12.69
CA ARG A 376 -3.37 -10.61 -11.51
C ARG A 376 -4.28 -9.76 -10.62
N ALA A 377 -3.93 -8.49 -10.41
CA ALA A 377 -4.76 -7.56 -9.67
C ALA A 377 -6.11 -7.29 -10.38
N LEU A 378 -6.12 -7.10 -11.69
CA LEU A 378 -7.36 -6.97 -12.47
C LEU A 378 -8.20 -8.25 -12.45
N MET A 379 -7.56 -9.42 -12.51
CA MET A 379 -8.26 -10.72 -12.39
C MET A 379 -8.92 -10.88 -11.02
N SER A 380 -8.26 -10.46 -9.94
CA SER A 380 -8.82 -10.57 -8.60
C SER A 380 -10.08 -9.74 -8.38
N LEU A 381 -10.29 -8.68 -9.17
CA LEU A 381 -11.55 -7.93 -9.17
C LEU A 381 -12.73 -8.72 -9.73
N SER A 382 -12.47 -9.67 -10.64
CA SER A 382 -13.51 -10.52 -11.26
C SER A 382 -13.59 -11.89 -10.60
N ASN A 383 -12.47 -12.44 -10.15
CA ASN A 383 -12.38 -13.75 -9.50
C ASN A 383 -11.21 -13.75 -8.49
N ASP A 384 -11.53 -13.67 -7.21
CA ASP A 384 -10.57 -13.63 -6.09
C ASP A 384 -10.06 -15.01 -5.65
N THR A 385 -10.59 -16.08 -6.24
CA THR A 385 -10.18 -17.45 -5.91
C THR A 385 -9.01 -17.98 -6.72
N LEU A 386 -8.56 -17.22 -7.74
CA LEU A 386 -7.45 -17.63 -8.59
C LEU A 386 -6.12 -17.58 -7.84
N THR A 387 -5.35 -18.65 -7.97
CA THR A 387 -3.99 -18.74 -7.46
C THR A 387 -3.05 -18.90 -8.63
N TYR A 388 -1.91 -18.22 -8.59
CA TYR A 388 -0.90 -18.26 -9.64
C TYR A 388 0.36 -18.91 -9.11
N GLU A 389 0.91 -19.86 -9.86
CA GLU A 389 2.22 -20.43 -9.59
C GLU A 389 3.25 -19.73 -10.49
N ASP A 390 4.29 -19.18 -9.88
CA ASP A 390 5.38 -18.54 -10.64
C ASP A 390 6.32 -19.60 -11.22
N ASN A 391 5.83 -20.38 -12.18
CA ASN A 391 6.62 -21.35 -12.91
C ASN A 391 7.61 -20.66 -13.86
N CYS A 392 8.63 -20.02 -13.28
CA CYS A 392 9.72 -19.38 -14.02
C CYS A 392 10.81 -20.39 -14.43
N THR A 393 10.49 -21.67 -14.48
CA THR A 393 11.40 -22.73 -14.89
C THR A 393 11.61 -22.71 -16.41
N GLN A 394 12.44 -21.80 -16.88
CA GLN A 394 13.32 -22.16 -17.97
C GLN A 394 14.46 -22.96 -17.34
N ASN A 395 14.89 -24.04 -18.01
CA ASN A 395 16.01 -24.92 -17.62
C ASN A 395 17.29 -24.10 -17.39
N VAL A 396 17.35 -23.37 -16.31
CA VAL A 396 18.53 -22.63 -15.90
C VAL A 396 19.24 -23.50 -14.90
N ASN A 397 20.06 -24.41 -15.38
CA ASN A 397 21.15 -25.04 -14.62
C ASN A 397 22.19 -23.97 -14.25
N TYR A 398 21.79 -22.93 -13.51
CA TYR A 398 22.71 -21.98 -12.90
C TYR A 398 22.88 -22.32 -11.44
N ARG A 399 23.74 -23.29 -11.17
CA ARG A 399 24.53 -23.26 -9.95
C ARG A 399 25.49 -22.09 -10.11
N ILE A 400 25.23 -21.01 -9.38
CA ILE A 400 26.25 -20.00 -9.13
C ILE A 400 27.33 -20.72 -8.31
N GLN A 401 28.39 -21.16 -8.98
CA GLN A 401 29.63 -21.47 -8.32
C GLN A 401 30.35 -20.16 -8.05
N GLY A 402 30.36 -19.75 -6.81
CA GLY A 402 31.10 -18.55 -6.41
C GLY A 402 30.41 -17.90 -5.22
N GLU A 403 30.99 -18.13 -4.06
CA GLU A 403 30.68 -17.52 -2.79
C GLU A 403 30.49 -16.01 -2.90
N GLN A 404 29.27 -15.58 -2.76
CA GLN A 404 28.76 -14.48 -1.97
C GLN A 404 27.26 -14.42 -2.25
N GLU A 405 26.45 -14.79 -1.23
CA GLU A 405 25.03 -14.48 -1.18
C GLU A 405 24.87 -12.96 -1.15
N THR A 406 24.80 -12.37 -2.33
CA THR A 406 24.17 -11.06 -2.46
C THR A 406 22.71 -11.35 -2.75
N ASP A 407 21.88 -11.27 -1.72
CA ASP A 407 20.44 -11.27 -1.85
C ASP A 407 20.03 -10.16 -2.83
N PHE A 408 19.68 -10.54 -4.05
CA PHE A 408 19.01 -9.65 -4.98
C PHE A 408 17.59 -9.44 -4.48
N ILE A 409 17.41 -8.44 -3.63
CA ILE A 409 16.09 -8.01 -3.16
C ILE A 409 15.44 -7.24 -4.30
N PHE A 410 14.51 -7.89 -5.02
CA PHE A 410 13.61 -7.18 -5.93
C PHE A 410 12.62 -6.38 -5.08
N LYS A 411 12.81 -5.07 -4.99
CA LYS A 411 11.81 -4.16 -4.46
C LYS A 411 10.73 -3.95 -5.50
N PHE A 412 9.53 -4.45 -5.23
CA PHE A 412 8.36 -4.14 -6.04
C PHE A 412 7.64 -2.94 -5.42
N ASP A 413 7.77 -1.76 -6.03
CA ASP A 413 6.87 -0.66 -5.78
C ASP A 413 5.54 -0.96 -6.48
N ILE A 414 4.58 -1.48 -5.74
CA ILE A 414 3.19 -1.52 -6.20
C ILE A 414 2.59 -0.16 -5.84
N ASP A 415 2.60 0.77 -6.79
CA ASP A 415 1.84 2.01 -6.64
C ASP A 415 0.34 1.65 -6.66
N VAL A 416 -0.29 1.64 -5.50
CA VAL A 416 -1.74 1.61 -5.41
C VAL A 416 -2.25 2.96 -5.92
N ILE A 417 -2.81 2.98 -7.11
CA ILE A 417 -3.46 4.18 -7.65
C ILE A 417 -4.69 4.43 -6.80
N PRO A 418 -4.84 5.60 -6.14
CA PRO A 418 -6.05 5.90 -5.41
C PRO A 418 -7.22 5.96 -6.40
N PHE A 419 -8.22 5.11 -6.18
CA PHE A 419 -9.44 5.14 -6.97
C PHE A 419 -10.19 6.45 -6.72
N PRO A 420 -10.72 7.09 -7.78
CA PRO A 420 -11.70 8.14 -7.59
C PRO A 420 -12.87 7.57 -6.80
N ALA A 421 -13.40 8.36 -5.87
CA ALA A 421 -14.42 7.97 -4.90
C ALA A 421 -15.79 7.72 -5.55
N PHE A 422 -15.86 6.73 -6.43
CA PHE A 422 -17.11 6.16 -6.88
C PHE A 422 -17.11 4.68 -6.53
N ILE A 423 -18.00 4.35 -5.59
CA ILE A 423 -18.46 3.01 -5.22
C ILE A 423 -17.47 2.20 -4.36
N TYR A 424 -17.84 2.09 -3.10
CA TYR A 424 -17.59 1.03 -2.12
C TYR A 424 -16.99 -0.26 -2.70
N THR A 425 -15.70 -0.44 -2.57
CA THR A 425 -15.09 -1.76 -2.61
C THR A 425 -13.85 -1.78 -1.73
N ASP A 426 -13.83 -2.70 -0.79
CA ASP A 426 -12.70 -3.02 0.05
C ASP A 426 -11.55 -3.52 -0.84
N VAL A 427 -10.48 -2.73 -0.98
CA VAL A 427 -9.25 -3.22 -1.57
C VAL A 427 -8.48 -3.93 -0.47
N VAL A 428 -8.59 -5.23 -0.41
CA VAL A 428 -7.74 -6.08 0.41
C VAL A 428 -6.54 -6.48 -0.44
N LEU A 429 -5.37 -5.95 -0.13
CA LEU A 429 -4.12 -6.36 -0.77
C LEU A 429 -3.73 -7.73 -0.21
N TYR A 430 -3.95 -8.80 -0.97
CA TYR A 430 -3.43 -10.12 -0.65
C TYR A 430 -2.04 -10.25 -1.26
N VAL A 431 -1.01 -10.21 -0.44
CA VAL A 431 0.32 -10.66 -0.84
C VAL A 431 0.43 -12.13 -0.46
N ARG A 432 0.28 -13.04 -1.41
CA ARG A 432 0.63 -14.45 -1.27
C ARG A 432 1.93 -14.68 -2.05
N PHE A 433 2.96 -15.09 -1.34
CA PHE A 433 4.20 -15.62 -1.91
C PHE A 433 4.17 -17.15 -1.91
#